data_771fe7cecb82e12cf8b23f2846d170cd
#
_entry.id   771fe7cecb82e12cf8b23f2846d170cd
#
_cell.length_a   1.000
_cell.length_b   1.000
_cell.length_c   1.000
_cell.angle_alpha   90.00
_cell.angle_beta   90.00
_cell.angle_gamma   90.00
#
_symmetry.space_group_name_H-M   'P 1'
#
loop_
_entity.id
_entity.type
_entity.pdbx_description
1 polymer ?
#
loop_
_entity_poly.entity_id
_entity_poly.type
_entity_poly.pdbx_seq_one_letter_code
_entity_poly.pdbx_strand_id
1 'polypeptide(L)'
;VQEVPQVETTPFWPRSPYACAKVYAHWLIVNYRESYGLHASSGILFNHESPRRGQTFVTRKITRAATRIKLGLQKKLILGNLDSKRDWGYAKEYVEAMWLMLQQDQPDDYVIATNETHTVREFLEEAFSCLDLDWKEYVGFDKKYERPAEVDLLIGDPSKAKEKLNWKRKVTFKELVSI
;
A
#
# COMPACT_ATOMS: atom_id res chain seq x y z
N VAL A 1 -8.31 -10.47 -8.49
CA VAL A 1 -7.80 -11.14 -7.28
C VAL A 1 -8.46 -12.50 -7.18
N GLN A 2 -7.68 -13.58 -7.03
CA GLN A 2 -8.20 -14.96 -7.01
C GLN A 2 -8.47 -15.46 -5.58
N GLU A 3 -7.84 -14.85 -4.59
CA GLU A 3 -7.93 -15.23 -3.18
C GLU A 3 -7.98 -13.98 -2.30
N VAL A 4 -8.80 -14.00 -1.25
CA VAL A 4 -8.98 -12.90 -0.30
C VAL A 4 -9.12 -13.47 1.11
N PRO A 5 -8.28 -13.04 2.07
CA PRO A 5 -7.10 -12.18 1.90
C PRO A 5 -5.97 -12.86 1.14
N GLN A 6 -5.01 -12.08 0.60
CA GLN A 6 -3.83 -12.61 -0.06
C GLN A 6 -2.80 -13.04 0.98
N VAL A 7 -2.21 -14.22 0.75
CA VAL A 7 -1.14 -14.83 1.56
C VAL A 7 0.10 -15.09 0.69
N GLU A 8 1.17 -15.60 1.27
CA GLU A 8 2.43 -15.87 0.56
C GLU A 8 2.29 -16.85 -0.60
N THR A 9 1.33 -17.77 -0.52
CA THR A 9 1.06 -18.79 -1.56
C THR A 9 0.04 -18.35 -2.60
N THR A 10 -0.59 -17.19 -2.44
CA THR A 10 -1.56 -16.66 -3.41
C THR A 10 -0.89 -16.45 -4.77
N PRO A 11 -1.41 -17.04 -5.88
CA PRO A 11 -0.83 -16.88 -7.19
C PRO A 11 -0.74 -15.41 -7.63
N PHE A 12 0.41 -15.00 -8.14
CA PHE A 12 0.58 -13.66 -8.70
C PHE A 12 -0.22 -13.51 -10.00
N TRP A 13 -0.92 -12.38 -10.11
CA TRP A 13 -1.68 -12.02 -11.32
C TRP A 13 -1.36 -10.58 -11.73
N PRO A 14 -0.19 -10.34 -12.35
CA PRO A 14 0.25 -8.98 -12.67
C PRO A 14 -0.67 -8.29 -13.69
N ARG A 15 -1.06 -7.05 -13.41
CA ARG A 15 -1.97 -6.24 -14.23
C ARG A 15 -1.31 -4.99 -14.83
N SER A 16 0.01 -4.94 -14.80
CA SER A 16 0.79 -3.86 -15.40
C SER A 16 2.22 -4.31 -15.70
N PRO A 17 2.95 -3.63 -16.61
CA PRO A 17 4.37 -3.91 -16.83
C PRO A 17 5.20 -3.81 -15.54
N TYR A 18 4.88 -2.84 -14.67
CA TYR A 18 5.50 -2.73 -13.35
C TYR A 18 5.25 -3.99 -12.50
N ALA A 19 4.02 -4.48 -12.45
CA ALA A 19 3.69 -5.69 -11.71
C ALA A 19 4.41 -6.92 -12.27
N CYS A 20 4.53 -7.06 -13.59
CA CYS A 20 5.31 -8.12 -14.22
C CYS A 20 6.79 -8.07 -13.79
N ALA A 21 7.39 -6.89 -13.77
CA ALA A 21 8.77 -6.72 -13.31
C ALA A 21 8.94 -7.09 -11.82
N LYS A 22 7.94 -6.79 -10.97
CA LYS A 22 7.96 -7.18 -9.55
C LYS A 22 7.82 -8.69 -9.36
N VAL A 23 7.00 -9.38 -10.16
CA VAL A 23 6.89 -10.84 -10.15
C VAL A 23 8.19 -11.48 -10.62
N TYR A 24 8.81 -10.95 -11.67
CA TYR A 24 10.15 -11.39 -12.10
C TYR A 24 11.18 -11.27 -10.97
N ALA A 25 11.23 -10.14 -10.29
CA ALA A 25 12.16 -9.91 -9.19
C ALA A 25 11.92 -10.90 -8.02
N HIS A 26 10.65 -11.20 -7.69
CA HIS A 26 10.32 -12.20 -6.67
C HIS A 26 10.90 -13.57 -7.02
N TRP A 27 10.60 -14.08 -8.22
CA TRP A 27 11.10 -15.40 -8.64
C TRP A 27 12.62 -15.46 -8.80
N LEU A 28 13.26 -14.34 -9.12
CA LEU A 28 14.72 -14.25 -9.13
C LEU A 28 15.29 -14.42 -7.72
N ILE A 29 14.69 -13.79 -6.70
CA ILE A 29 15.09 -13.96 -5.28
C ILE A 29 14.92 -15.41 -4.84
N VAL A 30 13.78 -16.03 -5.13
CA VAL A 30 13.53 -17.45 -4.82
C VAL A 30 14.60 -18.34 -5.47
N ASN A 31 14.85 -18.14 -6.77
CA ASN A 31 15.84 -18.92 -7.50
C ASN A 31 17.26 -18.79 -6.91
N TYR A 32 17.69 -17.58 -6.56
CA TYR A 32 19.02 -17.35 -5.96
C TYR A 32 19.14 -17.96 -4.56
N ARG A 33 18.06 -17.90 -3.78
CA ARG A 33 17.98 -18.56 -2.47
C ARG A 33 18.15 -20.07 -2.61
N GLU A 34 17.41 -20.71 -3.51
CA GLU A 34 17.42 -22.15 -3.70
C GLU A 34 18.69 -22.67 -4.39
N SER A 35 19.17 -21.97 -5.43
CA SER A 35 20.29 -22.42 -6.25
C SER A 35 21.67 -22.14 -5.63
N TYR A 36 21.79 -21.04 -4.89
CA TYR A 36 23.08 -20.56 -4.39
C TYR A 36 23.15 -20.45 -2.86
N GLY A 37 22.11 -20.83 -2.15
CA GLY A 37 22.06 -20.76 -0.68
C GLY A 37 22.16 -19.33 -0.12
N LEU A 38 21.78 -18.33 -0.91
CA LEU A 38 21.80 -16.94 -0.43
C LEU A 38 20.73 -16.72 0.63
N HIS A 39 21.07 -15.99 1.70
CA HIS A 39 20.08 -15.52 2.66
C HIS A 39 19.29 -14.36 2.05
N ALA A 40 18.29 -14.69 1.24
CA ALA A 40 17.48 -13.74 0.48
C ALA A 40 16.00 -13.96 0.77
N SER A 41 15.35 -12.95 1.33
CA SER A 41 13.93 -12.95 1.70
C SER A 41 13.14 -11.99 0.82
N SER A 42 11.92 -12.35 0.43
CA SER A 42 11.02 -11.45 -0.28
C SER A 42 9.94 -10.89 0.64
N GLY A 43 9.86 -9.57 0.73
CA GLY A 43 8.70 -8.91 1.31
C GLY A 43 7.62 -8.69 0.25
N ILE A 44 6.48 -9.35 0.39
CA ILE A 44 5.27 -9.10 -0.42
C ILE A 44 4.52 -7.95 0.24
N LEU A 45 4.97 -6.73 -0.08
CA LEU A 45 4.54 -5.52 0.61
C LEU A 45 3.26 -4.96 0.00
N PHE A 46 2.20 -4.85 0.81
CA PHE A 46 1.00 -4.11 0.44
C PHE A 46 1.28 -2.61 0.44
N ASN A 47 0.28 -1.78 0.10
CA ASN A 47 0.52 -0.35 -0.04
C ASN A 47 1.03 0.25 1.28
N HIS A 48 2.16 0.93 1.22
CA HIS A 48 2.79 1.53 2.40
C HIS A 48 3.08 2.99 2.16
N GLU A 49 2.63 3.81 3.07
CA GLU A 49 2.53 5.25 2.92
C GLU A 49 3.34 5.99 3.99
N SER A 50 3.74 7.20 3.67
CA SER A 50 4.43 8.10 4.60
C SER A 50 4.41 9.54 4.05
N PRO A 51 4.85 10.53 4.84
CA PRO A 51 5.08 11.90 4.33
C PRO A 51 6.06 11.98 3.15
N ARG A 52 6.87 10.94 2.94
CA ARG A 52 7.83 10.81 1.82
C ARG A 52 7.24 10.16 0.57
N ARG A 53 5.98 9.76 0.59
CA ARG A 53 5.34 9.14 -0.59
C ARG A 53 5.38 10.08 -1.78
N GLY A 54 5.65 9.54 -2.96
CA GLY A 54 5.69 10.31 -4.21
C GLY A 54 4.36 11.05 -4.47
N GLN A 55 4.45 12.31 -4.92
CA GLN A 55 3.30 13.22 -5.02
C GLN A 55 2.22 12.81 -6.03
N THR A 56 2.53 11.88 -6.94
CA THR A 56 1.61 11.33 -7.94
C THR A 56 0.77 10.17 -7.42
N PHE A 57 1.16 9.56 -6.30
CA PHE A 57 0.38 8.50 -5.67
C PHE A 57 -0.87 9.06 -4.98
N VAL A 58 -1.97 8.31 -5.05
CA VAL A 58 -3.30 8.80 -4.65
C VAL A 58 -3.34 9.33 -3.23
N THR A 59 -2.75 8.66 -2.26
CA THR A 59 -2.70 9.08 -0.85
C THR A 59 -2.00 10.43 -0.70
N ARG A 60 -0.77 10.55 -1.22
CA ARG A 60 -0.01 11.80 -1.15
C ARG A 60 -0.63 12.92 -2.00
N LYS A 61 -1.23 12.57 -3.13
CA LYS A 61 -2.00 13.51 -3.97
C LYS A 61 -3.16 14.12 -3.17
N ILE A 62 -3.89 13.31 -2.40
CA ILE A 62 -5.01 13.75 -1.56
C ILE A 62 -4.52 14.64 -0.42
N THR A 63 -3.59 14.16 0.42
CA THR A 63 -3.12 14.92 1.59
C THR A 63 -2.48 16.25 1.22
N ARG A 64 -1.67 16.24 0.14
CA ARG A 64 -1.08 17.46 -0.40
C ARG A 64 -2.13 18.44 -0.94
N ALA A 65 -3.15 17.95 -1.65
CA ALA A 65 -4.22 18.81 -2.15
C ALA A 65 -5.05 19.40 -1.00
N ALA A 66 -5.44 18.60 -0.01
CA ALA A 66 -6.19 19.06 1.14
C ALA A 66 -5.47 20.19 1.89
N THR A 67 -4.17 20.02 2.18
CA THR A 67 -3.37 21.08 2.84
C THR A 67 -3.24 22.33 1.97
N ARG A 68 -3.03 22.19 0.65
CA ARG A 68 -2.95 23.32 -0.28
C ARG A 68 -4.29 24.06 -0.43
N ILE A 69 -5.41 23.33 -0.40
CA ILE A 69 -6.75 23.91 -0.44
C ILE A 69 -7.00 24.72 0.84
N LYS A 70 -6.67 24.17 2.02
CA LYS A 70 -6.81 24.87 3.30
C LYS A 70 -6.01 26.17 3.33
N LEU A 71 -4.84 26.19 2.69
CA LEU A 71 -3.96 27.37 2.58
C LEU A 71 -4.34 28.32 1.43
N GLY A 72 -5.41 28.06 0.67
CA GLY A 72 -5.83 28.85 -0.48
C GLY A 72 -4.91 28.75 -1.71
N LEU A 73 -3.97 27.80 -1.72
CA LEU A 73 -2.99 27.61 -2.80
C LEU A 73 -3.49 26.70 -3.95
N GLN A 74 -4.63 26.07 -3.74
CA GLN A 74 -5.26 25.18 -4.72
C GLN A 74 -6.79 25.26 -4.58
N LYS A 75 -7.52 25.23 -5.70
CA LYS A 75 -8.99 25.36 -5.69
C LYS A 75 -9.70 24.01 -5.81
N LYS A 76 -9.13 23.06 -6.54
CA LYS A 76 -9.76 21.77 -6.86
C LYS A 76 -8.75 20.63 -6.83
N LEU A 77 -9.24 19.44 -6.50
CA LEU A 77 -8.53 18.16 -6.64
C LEU A 77 -9.32 17.29 -7.63
N ILE A 78 -8.65 16.75 -8.65
CA ILE A 78 -9.29 15.86 -9.62
C ILE A 78 -8.77 14.44 -9.40
N LEU A 79 -9.70 13.50 -9.22
CA LEU A 79 -9.46 12.08 -8.98
C LEU A 79 -10.20 11.21 -10.01
N GLY A 80 -9.83 9.93 -10.05
CA GLY A 80 -10.54 8.88 -10.81
C GLY A 80 -11.47 8.08 -9.88
N ASN A 81 -11.33 6.73 -9.92
CA ASN A 81 -12.15 5.83 -9.13
C ASN A 81 -11.92 5.99 -7.62
N LEU A 82 -12.97 6.30 -6.87
CA LEU A 82 -12.94 6.41 -5.40
C LEU A 82 -13.28 5.11 -4.66
N ASP A 83 -13.81 4.12 -5.36
CA ASP A 83 -14.36 2.91 -4.73
C ASP A 83 -13.35 1.75 -4.69
N SER A 84 -12.19 1.92 -5.35
CA SER A 84 -11.07 0.97 -5.25
C SER A 84 -10.61 0.83 -3.81
N LYS A 85 -10.45 -0.42 -3.36
CA LYS A 85 -10.05 -0.77 -2.00
C LYS A 85 -8.60 -1.17 -1.93
N ARG A 86 -7.87 -0.62 -0.96
CA ARG A 86 -6.45 -0.91 -0.73
C ARG A 86 -6.18 -1.15 0.75
N ASP A 87 -5.24 -2.04 0.99
CA ASP A 87 -4.61 -2.22 2.29
C ASP A 87 -3.45 -1.23 2.39
N TRP A 88 -3.57 -0.21 3.24
CA TRP A 88 -2.58 0.84 3.45
C TRP A 88 -1.96 0.75 4.84
N GLY A 89 -0.64 0.64 4.90
CA GLY A 89 0.11 0.66 6.15
C GLY A 89 1.16 1.78 6.19
N TYR A 90 1.81 1.93 7.34
CA TYR A 90 2.85 2.92 7.55
C TYR A 90 4.22 2.41 7.09
N ALA A 91 4.86 3.09 6.15
CA ALA A 91 6.10 2.65 5.51
C ALA A 91 7.24 2.35 6.50
N LYS A 92 7.32 3.07 7.63
CA LYS A 92 8.34 2.83 8.65
C LYS A 92 8.20 1.44 9.28
N GLU A 93 6.97 0.96 9.48
CA GLU A 93 6.71 -0.38 10.01
C GLU A 93 7.07 -1.47 9.00
N TYR A 94 6.90 -1.19 7.70
CA TYR A 94 7.31 -2.09 6.62
C TYR A 94 8.83 -2.22 6.52
N VAL A 95 9.56 -1.12 6.74
CA VAL A 95 11.03 -1.14 6.83
C VAL A 95 11.50 -1.94 8.06
N GLU A 96 10.80 -1.84 9.20
CA GLU A 96 11.03 -2.68 10.37
C GLU A 96 10.89 -4.17 10.02
N ALA A 97 9.84 -4.54 9.27
CA ALA A 97 9.65 -5.91 8.81
C ALA A 97 10.80 -6.39 7.91
N MET A 98 11.28 -5.55 6.98
CA MET A 98 12.42 -5.89 6.12
C MET A 98 13.67 -6.20 6.94
N TRP A 99 13.94 -5.43 7.99
CA TRP A 99 15.06 -5.70 8.90
C TRP A 99 14.86 -7.01 9.66
N LEU A 100 13.64 -7.26 10.18
CA LEU A 100 13.32 -8.48 10.92
C LEU A 100 13.46 -9.75 10.06
N MET A 101 13.11 -9.70 8.78
CA MET A 101 13.31 -10.82 7.84
C MET A 101 14.78 -11.25 7.77
N LEU A 102 15.71 -10.31 7.83
CA LEU A 102 17.15 -10.57 7.75
C LEU A 102 17.75 -11.02 9.09
N GLN A 103 16.99 -10.97 10.19
CA GLN A 103 17.41 -11.48 11.50
C GLN A 103 17.02 -12.95 11.73
N GLN A 104 16.32 -13.57 10.78
CA GLN A 104 15.89 -14.96 10.90
C GLN A 104 17.03 -15.91 10.51
N ASP A 105 17.08 -17.10 11.11
CA ASP A 105 18.10 -18.12 10.79
C ASP A 105 17.95 -18.65 9.36
N GLN A 106 16.73 -18.67 8.83
CA GLN A 106 16.42 -19.11 7.48
C GLN A 106 15.67 -18.02 6.70
N PRO A 107 16.06 -17.78 5.45
CA PRO A 107 15.35 -16.84 4.59
C PRO A 107 14.00 -17.39 4.16
N ASP A 108 12.99 -16.53 4.07
CA ASP A 108 11.64 -16.90 3.65
C ASP A 108 10.92 -15.68 3.05
N ASP A 109 9.72 -15.91 2.50
CA ASP A 109 8.88 -14.85 1.94
C ASP A 109 7.77 -14.49 2.92
N TYR A 110 7.44 -13.20 3.03
CA TYR A 110 6.47 -12.69 4.01
C TYR A 110 5.53 -11.66 3.40
N VAL A 111 4.23 -11.86 3.60
CA VAL A 111 3.23 -10.81 3.35
C VAL A 111 3.29 -9.79 4.49
N ILE A 112 3.53 -8.53 4.12
CA ILE A 112 3.47 -7.40 5.05
C ILE A 112 2.29 -6.52 4.65
N ALA A 113 1.27 -6.53 5.50
CA ALA A 113 -0.02 -5.91 5.27
C ALA A 113 -0.68 -5.53 6.59
N THR A 114 -1.76 -4.77 6.54
CA THR A 114 -2.50 -4.36 7.74
C THR A 114 -3.63 -5.31 8.10
N ASN A 115 -4.05 -6.17 7.16
CA ASN A 115 -5.26 -6.98 7.22
C ASN A 115 -6.55 -6.13 7.31
N GLU A 116 -6.47 -4.88 6.84
CA GLU A 116 -7.61 -3.97 6.69
C GLU A 116 -7.60 -3.38 5.29
N THR A 117 -8.77 -3.09 4.75
CA THR A 117 -8.88 -2.45 3.45
C THR A 117 -9.83 -1.27 3.52
N HIS A 118 -9.41 -0.17 2.89
CA HIS A 118 -10.17 1.07 2.83
C HIS A 118 -10.30 1.56 1.40
N THR A 119 -11.40 2.22 1.10
CA THR A 119 -11.62 2.87 -0.19
C THR A 119 -10.80 4.16 -0.31
N VAL A 120 -10.54 4.59 -1.53
CA VAL A 120 -9.97 5.93 -1.79
C VAL A 120 -10.88 7.02 -1.23
N ARG A 121 -12.20 6.78 -1.24
CA ARG A 121 -13.22 7.67 -0.66
C ARG A 121 -13.01 7.85 0.85
N GLU A 122 -12.88 6.77 1.60
CA GLU A 122 -12.62 6.82 3.06
C GLU A 122 -11.32 7.57 3.37
N PHE A 123 -10.26 7.34 2.58
CA PHE A 123 -9.01 8.08 2.73
C PHE A 123 -9.19 9.58 2.47
N LEU A 124 -9.95 9.92 1.44
CA LEU A 124 -10.26 11.31 1.08
C LEU A 124 -11.07 12.01 2.19
N GLU A 125 -12.11 11.34 2.69
CA GLU A 125 -12.97 11.83 3.77
C GLU A 125 -12.15 12.12 5.04
N GLU A 126 -11.33 11.17 5.46
CA GLU A 126 -10.48 11.32 6.65
C GLU A 126 -9.46 12.46 6.47
N ALA A 127 -8.77 12.53 5.31
CA ALA A 127 -7.77 13.56 5.05
C ALA A 127 -8.34 14.98 5.03
N PHE A 128 -9.55 15.17 4.48
CA PHE A 128 -10.21 16.47 4.46
C PHE A 128 -10.80 16.81 5.83
N SER A 129 -11.34 15.82 6.55
CA SER A 129 -11.84 15.97 7.91
C SER A 129 -10.76 16.45 8.89
N CYS A 130 -9.53 15.97 8.77
CA CYS A 130 -8.39 16.43 9.58
C CYS A 130 -8.12 17.94 9.46
N LEU A 131 -8.65 18.59 8.42
CA LEU A 131 -8.47 20.01 8.14
C LEU A 131 -9.77 20.82 8.23
N ASP A 132 -10.86 20.25 8.75
CA ASP A 132 -12.21 20.84 8.80
C ASP A 132 -12.69 21.30 7.41
N LEU A 133 -12.51 20.46 6.38
CA LEU A 133 -12.96 20.73 5.01
C LEU A 133 -13.99 19.69 4.56
N ASP A 134 -15.05 20.13 3.89
CA ASP A 134 -15.94 19.21 3.14
C ASP A 134 -15.32 18.91 1.77
N TRP A 135 -14.82 17.70 1.57
CA TRP A 135 -14.17 17.30 0.33
C TRP A 135 -15.07 17.45 -0.91
N LYS A 136 -16.40 17.37 -0.75
CA LYS A 136 -17.37 17.48 -1.86
C LYS A 136 -17.32 18.84 -2.56
N GLU A 137 -16.93 19.87 -1.84
CA GLU A 137 -16.79 21.22 -2.39
C GLU A 137 -15.56 21.37 -3.31
N TYR A 138 -14.54 20.52 -3.13
CA TYR A 138 -13.23 20.69 -3.75
C TYR A 138 -12.84 19.58 -4.72
N VAL A 139 -13.51 18.42 -4.69
CA VAL A 139 -13.10 17.26 -5.48
C VAL A 139 -13.96 17.10 -6.72
N GLY A 140 -13.33 17.01 -7.86
CA GLY A 140 -13.94 16.64 -9.13
C GLY A 140 -13.41 15.29 -9.64
N PHE A 141 -14.10 14.75 -10.64
CA PHE A 141 -13.79 13.43 -11.21
C PHE A 141 -13.48 13.55 -12.70
N ASP A 142 -12.48 12.77 -13.15
CA ASP A 142 -12.14 12.69 -14.56
C ASP A 142 -11.69 11.25 -14.89
N LYS A 143 -12.35 10.62 -15.84
CA LYS A 143 -12.10 9.25 -16.30
C LYS A 143 -10.66 9.00 -16.76
N LYS A 144 -9.95 10.03 -17.21
CA LYS A 144 -8.52 9.91 -17.61
C LYS A 144 -7.62 9.45 -16.46
N TYR A 145 -8.06 9.57 -15.20
CA TYR A 145 -7.33 9.09 -14.02
C TYR A 145 -7.75 7.67 -13.59
N GLU A 146 -8.70 7.05 -14.30
CA GLU A 146 -9.02 5.64 -14.10
C GLU A 146 -7.96 4.77 -14.79
N ARG A 147 -7.61 3.66 -14.17
CA ARG A 147 -6.66 2.71 -14.74
C ARG A 147 -7.39 1.76 -15.70
N PRO A 148 -6.84 1.47 -16.89
CA PRO A 148 -7.47 0.53 -17.84
C PRO A 148 -7.67 -0.89 -17.27
N ALA A 149 -6.80 -1.30 -16.35
CA ALA A 149 -6.87 -2.59 -15.66
C ALA A 149 -6.77 -2.33 -14.14
N GLU A 150 -7.89 -1.93 -13.54
CA GLU A 150 -7.96 -1.67 -12.11
C GLU A 150 -7.98 -2.99 -11.31
N VAL A 151 -7.44 -2.94 -10.11
CA VAL A 151 -7.59 -3.99 -9.11
C VAL A 151 -8.54 -3.45 -8.04
N ASP A 152 -9.73 -4.04 -7.95
CA ASP A 152 -10.81 -3.49 -7.12
C ASP A 152 -10.53 -3.65 -5.62
N LEU A 153 -9.92 -4.77 -5.22
CA LEU A 153 -9.68 -5.12 -3.82
C LEU A 153 -8.27 -5.68 -3.62
N LEU A 154 -7.55 -5.10 -2.68
CA LEU A 154 -6.33 -5.67 -2.11
C LEU A 154 -6.44 -5.68 -0.59
N ILE A 155 -6.19 -6.85 0.02
CA ILE A 155 -6.09 -7.05 1.46
C ILE A 155 -5.14 -8.22 1.72
N GLY A 156 -4.10 -8.00 2.51
CA GLY A 156 -3.10 -9.03 2.83
C GLY A 156 -3.30 -9.63 4.21
N ASP A 157 -2.98 -10.90 4.35
CA ASP A 157 -2.91 -11.58 5.64
C ASP A 157 -1.45 -11.61 6.14
N PRO A 158 -1.07 -10.82 7.15
CA PRO A 158 0.27 -10.79 7.72
C PRO A 158 0.50 -11.85 8.81
N SER A 159 -0.32 -12.89 8.90
CA SER A 159 -0.26 -13.88 10.00
C SER A 159 1.10 -14.53 10.12
N LYS A 160 1.74 -14.89 9.00
CA LYS A 160 3.10 -15.44 8.98
C LYS A 160 4.14 -14.45 9.53
N ALA A 161 4.06 -13.19 9.14
CA ALA A 161 4.95 -12.15 9.66
C ALA A 161 4.73 -11.91 11.16
N LYS A 162 3.50 -11.94 11.63
CA LYS A 162 3.18 -11.85 13.07
C LYS A 162 3.78 -13.02 13.85
N GLU A 163 3.64 -14.24 13.34
CA GLU A 163 4.10 -15.46 14.02
C GLU A 163 5.63 -15.59 13.99
N LYS A 164 6.25 -15.45 12.81
CA LYS A 164 7.67 -15.74 12.61
C LYS A 164 8.58 -14.56 12.93
N LEU A 165 8.15 -13.33 12.64
CA LEU A 165 8.95 -12.13 12.86
C LEU A 165 8.55 -11.38 14.13
N ASN A 166 7.48 -11.77 14.81
CA ASN A 166 6.83 -10.99 15.87
C ASN A 166 6.50 -9.54 15.43
N TRP A 167 6.31 -9.35 14.12
CA TRP A 167 5.97 -8.07 13.55
C TRP A 167 4.49 -7.76 13.77
N LYS A 168 4.18 -6.51 14.18
CA LYS A 168 2.80 -6.06 14.40
C LYS A 168 2.65 -4.64 13.89
N ARG A 169 1.58 -4.40 13.14
CA ARG A 169 1.13 -3.04 12.84
C ARG A 169 0.78 -2.31 14.14
N LYS A 170 1.24 -1.07 14.28
CA LYS A 170 0.96 -0.17 15.43
C LYS A 170 0.08 1.01 15.00
N VAL A 171 0.33 1.54 13.80
CA VAL A 171 -0.36 2.71 13.26
C VAL A 171 -1.70 2.29 12.64
N THR A 172 -2.79 2.86 13.11
CA THR A 172 -4.15 2.67 12.56
C THR A 172 -4.32 3.45 11.25
N PHE A 173 -5.39 3.15 10.49
CA PHE A 173 -5.70 3.87 9.26
C PHE A 173 -5.83 5.39 9.48
N LYS A 174 -6.55 5.81 10.52
CA LYS A 174 -6.75 7.24 10.83
C LYS A 174 -5.44 7.94 11.22
N GLU A 175 -4.63 7.30 12.04
CA GLU A 175 -3.31 7.82 12.40
C GLU A 175 -2.42 7.94 11.15
N LEU A 176 -2.45 6.95 10.24
CA LEU A 176 -1.71 6.99 8.98
C LEU A 176 -2.10 8.18 8.12
N VAL A 177 -3.39 8.48 8.02
CA VAL A 177 -3.87 9.65 7.25
C VAL A 177 -3.42 10.96 7.87
N SER A 178 -3.37 11.03 9.21
CA SER A 178 -2.94 12.23 9.95
C SER A 178 -1.43 12.48 9.89
N ILE A 179 -0.59 11.41 9.73
CA ILE A 179 0.87 11.50 9.56
C ILE A 179 1.22 12.12 8.21
#